data_744f9030f17d14e35852bc12f1bdf79a
#
_entry.id   744f9030f17d14e35852bc12f1bdf79a
#
_cell.length_a   1.000
_cell.length_b   1.000
_cell.length_c   1.000
_cell.angle_alpha   90.00
_cell.angle_beta   90.00
_cell.angle_gamma   90.00
#
_symmetry.space_group_name_H-M   'P 1'
#
loop_
_entity.id
_entity.type
_entity.pdbx_description
1 polymer ?
#
loop_
_entity_poly.entity_id
_entity_poly.type
_entity_poly.pdbx_seq_one_letter_code
_entity_poly.pdbx_strand_id
1 'polypeptide(L)'
;MTSEDGKYELAFVTDVGQLKDKSFNEGTWNGVKLYASKNDMSYKYYQPANGDQATDDDRYEAMKAAVDGGATVVVCAGFLQEAALKQAAIDYPDTKFIFVDGYPINGDDNQPLANVAGIAFKEEQSGYFAGYAAVMEGYTKLGFSGGGGGTNPACCRYGYGFVQGANAAAAEKDVQVEMNYSWEYGSS
;
A
#
# COMPACT_ATOMS: atom_id res chain seq x y z
N MET A 1 8.87 -11.03 19.54
CA MET A 1 8.60 -12.08 20.54
C MET A 1 8.58 -13.42 19.84
N THR A 2 9.16 -14.42 20.43
CA THR A 2 9.05 -15.80 19.94
C THR A 2 7.81 -16.42 20.54
N SER A 3 7.05 -17.13 19.75
CA SER A 3 5.92 -17.93 20.22
C SER A 3 6.40 -19.16 20.99
N GLU A 4 5.77 -19.48 22.12
CA GLU A 4 6.10 -20.67 22.91
C GLU A 4 5.47 -21.95 22.34
N ASP A 5 4.34 -21.82 21.63
CA ASP A 5 3.58 -22.93 21.05
C ASP A 5 3.72 -23.05 19.52
N GLY A 6 4.57 -22.20 18.92
CA GLY A 6 4.80 -22.17 17.47
C GLY A 6 3.69 -21.45 16.70
N LYS A 7 2.68 -20.87 17.38
CA LYS A 7 1.63 -20.06 16.78
C LYS A 7 1.94 -18.57 16.93
N TYR A 8 1.51 -17.76 15.98
CA TYR A 8 1.77 -16.33 15.94
C TYR A 8 0.48 -15.57 15.71
N GLU A 9 0.10 -14.75 16.70
CA GLU A 9 -1.19 -14.04 16.72
C GLU A 9 -1.28 -12.94 15.68
N LEU A 10 -0.14 -12.27 15.41
CA LEU A 10 -0.01 -11.22 14.42
C LEU A 10 0.85 -11.70 13.26
N ALA A 11 0.33 -11.61 12.05
CA ALA A 11 1.10 -11.89 10.84
C ALA A 11 1.23 -10.62 9.99
N PHE A 12 2.35 -10.51 9.30
CA PHE A 12 2.57 -9.56 8.22
C PHE A 12 2.88 -10.32 6.94
N VAL A 13 2.21 -10.00 5.84
CA VAL A 13 2.48 -10.60 4.53
C VAL A 13 3.00 -9.51 3.59
N THR A 14 4.20 -9.74 3.03
CA THR A 14 4.80 -8.82 2.04
C THR A 14 4.13 -8.98 0.67
N ASP A 15 4.17 -7.95 -0.17
CA ASP A 15 3.59 -7.98 -1.52
C ASP A 15 4.49 -8.65 -2.57
N VAL A 16 5.78 -8.26 -2.63
CA VAL A 16 6.75 -8.71 -3.63
C VAL A 16 8.04 -9.29 -3.03
N GLY A 17 8.04 -9.64 -1.77
CA GLY A 17 9.07 -10.49 -1.22
C GLY A 17 10.24 -9.82 -0.48
N GLN A 18 10.47 -8.51 -0.52
CA GLN A 18 11.52 -7.89 0.27
C GLN A 18 11.00 -7.14 1.49
N LEU A 19 11.33 -7.65 2.68
CA LEU A 19 10.93 -7.03 3.95
C LEU A 19 11.64 -5.69 4.20
N LYS A 20 12.89 -5.54 3.76
CA LYS A 20 13.70 -4.33 3.94
C LYS A 20 13.76 -3.52 2.66
N ASP A 21 12.62 -3.02 2.24
CA ASP A 21 12.44 -2.23 1.02
C ASP A 21 12.60 -0.71 1.23
N LYS A 22 12.80 -0.28 2.48
CA LYS A 22 12.78 1.14 2.89
C LYS A 22 11.48 1.86 2.49
N SER A 23 10.40 1.12 2.36
CA SER A 23 9.10 1.58 1.90
C SER A 23 7.97 0.92 2.71
N PHE A 24 6.89 0.48 2.04
CA PHE A 24 5.68 -0.05 2.67
C PHE A 24 5.94 -1.31 3.50
N ASN A 25 6.72 -2.27 3.00
CA ASN A 25 6.94 -3.52 3.74
C ASN A 25 7.73 -3.28 5.03
N GLU A 26 8.84 -2.54 4.95
CA GLU A 26 9.65 -2.24 6.14
C GLU A 26 8.90 -1.38 7.15
N GLY A 27 8.21 -0.34 6.67
CA GLY A 27 7.42 0.55 7.51
C GLY A 27 6.29 -0.18 8.23
N THR A 28 5.52 -0.99 7.50
CA THR A 28 4.41 -1.78 8.04
C THR A 28 4.91 -2.84 9.02
N TRP A 29 5.99 -3.55 8.68
CA TRP A 29 6.62 -4.51 9.59
C TRP A 29 7.09 -3.88 10.90
N ASN A 30 7.68 -2.69 10.84
CA ASN A 30 8.08 -1.97 12.04
C ASN A 30 6.86 -1.58 12.90
N GLY A 31 5.76 -1.20 12.26
CA GLY A 31 4.47 -0.95 12.94
C GLY A 31 3.91 -2.19 13.63
N VAL A 32 3.91 -3.34 12.94
CA VAL A 32 3.47 -4.63 13.51
C VAL A 32 4.31 -5.01 14.73
N LYS A 33 5.63 -4.92 14.63
CA LYS A 33 6.54 -5.19 15.77
C LYS A 33 6.30 -4.27 16.95
N LEU A 34 6.10 -2.98 16.68
CA LEU A 34 5.84 -2.00 17.73
C LEU A 34 4.51 -2.28 18.44
N TYR A 35 3.45 -2.57 17.67
CA TYR A 35 2.16 -2.93 18.23
C TYR A 35 2.24 -4.21 19.06
N ALA A 36 2.84 -5.25 18.52
CA ALA A 36 3.02 -6.54 19.19
C ALA A 36 3.78 -6.40 20.49
N SER A 37 4.88 -5.61 20.51
CA SER A 37 5.69 -5.38 21.72
C SER A 37 4.95 -4.62 22.83
N LYS A 38 4.00 -3.77 22.45
CA LYS A 38 3.17 -3.01 23.41
C LYS A 38 1.99 -3.80 23.98
N ASN A 39 1.61 -4.87 23.29
CA ASN A 39 0.42 -5.68 23.65
C ASN A 39 0.77 -7.12 23.99
N ASP A 40 2.06 -7.43 24.19
CA ASP A 40 2.57 -8.77 24.53
C ASP A 40 2.10 -9.88 23.56
N MET A 41 1.96 -9.54 22.25
CA MET A 41 1.52 -10.45 21.23
C MET A 41 2.71 -11.11 20.50
N SER A 42 2.55 -12.35 20.11
CA SER A 42 3.47 -13.04 19.22
C SER A 42 3.28 -12.58 17.78
N TYR A 43 4.37 -12.53 16.98
CA TYR A 43 4.28 -12.02 15.60
C TYR A 43 5.28 -12.71 14.67
N LYS A 44 4.90 -12.81 13.40
CA LYS A 44 5.74 -13.38 12.34
C LYS A 44 5.44 -12.70 11.01
N TYR A 45 6.43 -12.62 10.11
CA TYR A 45 6.19 -12.24 8.72
C TYR A 45 6.20 -13.44 7.80
N TYR A 46 5.50 -13.31 6.69
CA TYR A 46 5.40 -14.29 5.62
C TYR A 46 5.68 -13.58 4.29
N GLN A 47 6.29 -14.30 3.39
CA GLN A 47 6.61 -13.80 2.06
C GLN A 47 5.98 -14.72 1.02
N PRO A 48 5.35 -14.17 -0.03
CA PRO A 48 4.88 -14.97 -1.14
C PRO A 48 6.05 -15.67 -1.83
N ALA A 49 5.80 -16.82 -2.40
CA ALA A 49 6.73 -17.45 -3.31
C ALA A 49 7.00 -16.56 -4.51
N ASN A 50 8.09 -16.82 -5.22
CA ASN A 50 8.48 -16.14 -6.47
C ASN A 50 8.82 -14.63 -6.36
N GLY A 51 8.88 -14.06 -5.16
CA GLY A 51 9.39 -12.70 -4.89
C GLY A 51 8.69 -11.62 -5.73
N ASP A 52 9.43 -10.94 -6.59
CA ASP A 52 8.93 -9.89 -7.50
C ASP A 52 8.06 -10.43 -8.65
N GLN A 53 8.08 -11.73 -8.88
CA GLN A 53 7.21 -12.44 -9.83
C GLN A 53 6.01 -13.11 -9.15
N ALA A 54 5.76 -12.78 -7.88
CA ALA A 54 4.65 -13.39 -7.12
C ALA A 54 3.31 -13.12 -7.81
N THR A 55 2.51 -14.16 -7.91
CA THR A 55 1.13 -14.10 -8.40
C THR A 55 0.15 -13.83 -7.24
N ASP A 56 -1.11 -13.60 -7.56
CA ASP A 56 -2.15 -13.49 -6.54
C ASP A 56 -2.30 -14.80 -5.75
N ASP A 57 -2.13 -15.94 -6.41
CA ASP A 57 -2.13 -17.25 -5.73
C ASP A 57 -0.95 -17.39 -4.74
N ASP A 58 0.25 -16.93 -5.11
CA ASP A 58 1.41 -16.93 -4.21
C ASP A 58 1.17 -16.07 -2.96
N ARG A 59 0.54 -14.91 -3.13
CA ARG A 59 0.15 -14.02 -2.02
C ARG A 59 -0.93 -14.63 -1.15
N TYR A 60 -1.94 -15.25 -1.78
CA TYR A 60 -2.99 -15.97 -1.07
C TYR A 60 -2.41 -17.12 -0.22
N GLU A 61 -1.53 -17.94 -0.78
CA GLU A 61 -0.90 -19.03 -0.03
C GLU A 61 -0.04 -18.53 1.15
N ALA A 62 0.60 -17.36 1.01
CA ALA A 62 1.31 -16.74 2.12
C ALA A 62 0.35 -16.26 3.23
N MET A 63 -0.82 -15.70 2.87
CA MET A 63 -1.87 -15.33 3.83
C MET A 63 -2.45 -16.58 4.53
N LYS A 64 -2.73 -17.62 3.74
CA LYS A 64 -3.19 -18.93 4.26
C LYS A 64 -2.19 -19.51 5.26
N ALA A 65 -0.90 -19.51 4.92
CA ALA A 65 0.16 -19.98 5.82
C ALA A 65 0.22 -19.16 7.13
N ALA A 66 -0.09 -17.86 7.06
CA ALA A 66 -0.18 -17.03 8.25
C ALA A 66 -1.36 -17.44 9.15
N VAL A 67 -2.53 -17.67 8.57
CA VAL A 67 -3.72 -18.12 9.31
C VAL A 67 -3.50 -19.53 9.88
N ASP A 68 -2.98 -20.46 9.10
CA ASP A 68 -2.63 -21.82 9.56
C ASP A 68 -1.57 -21.78 10.68
N GLY A 69 -0.71 -20.76 10.68
CA GLY A 69 0.27 -20.49 11.73
C GLY A 69 -0.31 -19.84 12.98
N GLY A 70 -1.64 -19.67 13.04
CA GLY A 70 -2.37 -19.16 14.23
C GLY A 70 -2.66 -17.67 14.21
N ALA A 71 -2.46 -16.96 13.08
CA ALA A 71 -2.73 -15.54 13.02
C ALA A 71 -4.23 -15.24 13.15
N THR A 72 -4.57 -14.40 14.10
CA THR A 72 -5.90 -13.83 14.27
C THR A 72 -6.02 -12.48 13.56
N VAL A 73 -4.88 -11.83 13.32
CA VAL A 73 -4.76 -10.60 12.54
C VAL A 73 -3.65 -10.76 11.51
N VAL A 74 -3.98 -10.52 10.24
CA VAL A 74 -3.05 -10.53 9.11
C VAL A 74 -2.96 -9.11 8.53
N VAL A 75 -1.76 -8.56 8.51
CA VAL A 75 -1.49 -7.23 7.95
C VAL A 75 -0.83 -7.40 6.58
N CYS A 76 -1.39 -6.76 5.57
CA CYS A 76 -0.91 -6.78 4.19
C CYS A 76 -0.62 -5.36 3.73
N ALA A 77 0.47 -5.14 3.02
CA ALA A 77 0.86 -3.83 2.51
C ALA A 77 1.02 -3.84 1.00
N GLY A 78 0.52 -2.80 0.34
CA GLY A 78 0.63 -2.61 -1.10
C GLY A 78 -0.59 -3.11 -1.88
N PHE A 79 -0.97 -2.35 -2.89
CA PHE A 79 -2.19 -2.57 -3.69
C PHE A 79 -2.22 -3.93 -4.43
N LEU A 80 -1.05 -4.53 -4.70
CA LEU A 80 -0.96 -5.86 -5.31
C LEU A 80 -1.54 -6.98 -4.44
N GLN A 81 -1.78 -6.71 -3.16
CA GLN A 81 -2.38 -7.68 -2.23
C GLN A 81 -3.90 -7.83 -2.39
N GLU A 82 -4.59 -6.91 -3.08
CA GLU A 82 -6.05 -6.75 -3.04
C GLU A 82 -6.80 -8.03 -3.41
N ALA A 83 -6.46 -8.64 -4.55
CA ALA A 83 -7.17 -9.84 -5.04
C ALA A 83 -6.98 -11.04 -4.09
N ALA A 84 -5.74 -11.29 -3.67
CA ALA A 84 -5.41 -12.37 -2.73
C ALA A 84 -6.06 -12.14 -1.36
N LEU A 85 -6.05 -10.90 -0.88
CA LEU A 85 -6.64 -10.53 0.41
C LEU A 85 -8.16 -10.67 0.39
N LYS A 86 -8.83 -10.30 -0.72
CA LYS A 86 -10.27 -10.53 -0.88
C LYS A 86 -10.59 -12.01 -0.70
N GLN A 87 -9.87 -12.89 -1.40
CA GLN A 87 -10.10 -14.33 -1.32
C GLN A 87 -9.84 -14.84 0.09
N ALA A 88 -8.71 -14.47 0.69
CA ALA A 88 -8.38 -14.89 2.05
C ALA A 88 -9.41 -14.41 3.09
N ALA A 89 -9.92 -13.20 2.95
CA ALA A 89 -10.92 -12.66 3.86
C ALA A 89 -12.28 -13.39 3.75
N ILE A 90 -12.64 -13.86 2.56
CA ILE A 90 -13.83 -14.69 2.35
C ILE A 90 -13.64 -16.07 2.97
N ASP A 91 -12.49 -16.70 2.74
CA ASP A 91 -12.21 -18.06 3.20
C ASP A 91 -11.98 -18.15 4.72
N TYR A 92 -11.49 -17.06 5.33
CA TYR A 92 -11.17 -16.99 6.77
C TYR A 92 -11.95 -15.86 7.47
N PRO A 93 -13.27 -15.97 7.61
CA PRO A 93 -14.13 -14.90 8.12
C PRO A 93 -13.83 -14.49 9.58
N ASP A 94 -13.22 -15.37 10.36
CA ASP A 94 -12.85 -15.10 11.76
C ASP A 94 -11.50 -14.37 11.89
N THR A 95 -10.66 -14.39 10.84
CA THR A 95 -9.40 -13.67 10.80
C THR A 95 -9.63 -12.21 10.40
N LYS A 96 -8.96 -11.28 11.07
CA LYS A 96 -9.01 -9.86 10.73
C LYS A 96 -7.86 -9.53 9.80
N PHE A 97 -8.16 -8.79 8.73
CA PHE A 97 -7.19 -8.35 7.74
C PHE A 97 -7.06 -6.83 7.78
N ILE A 98 -5.81 -6.34 7.77
CA ILE A 98 -5.50 -4.91 7.64
C ILE A 98 -4.81 -4.72 6.31
N PHE A 99 -5.42 -3.92 5.44
CA PHE A 99 -4.94 -3.63 4.10
C PHE A 99 -4.35 -2.22 4.05
N VAL A 100 -3.03 -2.12 4.12
CA VAL A 100 -2.30 -0.85 4.04
C VAL A 100 -2.07 -0.50 2.56
N ASP A 101 -2.34 0.73 2.19
CA ASP A 101 -2.37 1.24 0.81
C ASP A 101 -3.52 0.63 -0.01
N GLY A 102 -4.67 0.51 0.63
CA GLY A 102 -5.87 -0.02 0.01
C GLY A 102 -7.17 0.48 0.64
N TYR A 103 -8.23 0.32 -0.12
CA TYR A 103 -9.58 0.67 0.29
C TYR A 103 -10.29 -0.53 0.92
N PRO A 104 -11.44 -0.33 1.61
CA PRO A 104 -12.30 -1.43 2.01
C PRO A 104 -12.66 -2.30 0.81
N ILE A 105 -12.53 -3.62 0.98
CA ILE A 105 -12.78 -4.60 -0.09
C ILE A 105 -14.22 -5.09 0.02
N ASN A 106 -14.93 -5.12 -1.11
CA ASN A 106 -16.26 -5.67 -1.17
C ASN A 106 -16.24 -7.19 -1.43
N GLY A 107 -17.10 -7.90 -0.72
CA GLY A 107 -17.40 -9.30 -1.00
C GLY A 107 -18.17 -9.48 -2.31
N ASP A 108 -18.61 -10.71 -2.57
CA ASP A 108 -19.33 -11.06 -3.80
C ASP A 108 -20.76 -10.51 -3.82
N ASP A 109 -21.30 -10.16 -2.65
CA ASP A 109 -22.58 -9.46 -2.48
C ASP A 109 -22.47 -7.94 -2.65
N ASN A 110 -21.29 -7.44 -3.03
CA ASN A 110 -20.95 -6.03 -3.17
C ASN A 110 -21.07 -5.21 -1.87
N GLN A 111 -21.00 -5.88 -0.72
CA GLN A 111 -20.88 -5.22 0.59
C GLN A 111 -19.45 -5.29 1.11
N PRO A 112 -18.98 -4.29 1.87
CA PRO A 112 -17.66 -4.34 2.48
C PRO A 112 -17.50 -5.57 3.39
N LEU A 113 -16.39 -6.28 3.22
CA LEU A 113 -16.04 -7.41 4.08
C LEU A 113 -15.78 -6.92 5.51
N ALA A 114 -16.58 -7.41 6.45
CA ALA A 114 -16.58 -6.94 7.85
C ALA A 114 -15.26 -7.26 8.60
N ASN A 115 -14.47 -8.17 8.07
CA ASN A 115 -13.18 -8.57 8.63
C ASN A 115 -11.97 -7.91 7.92
N VAL A 116 -12.19 -6.93 7.03
CA VAL A 116 -11.14 -6.19 6.33
C VAL A 116 -11.19 -4.72 6.71
N ALA A 117 -10.06 -4.19 7.18
CA ALA A 117 -9.86 -2.75 7.39
C ALA A 117 -8.86 -2.20 6.37
N GLY A 118 -9.33 -1.32 5.49
CA GLY A 118 -8.48 -0.61 4.52
C GLY A 118 -7.88 0.67 5.12
N ILE A 119 -6.62 0.94 4.80
CA ILE A 119 -5.92 2.19 5.14
C ILE A 119 -5.45 2.81 3.83
N ALA A 120 -6.19 3.79 3.33
CA ALA A 120 -5.83 4.57 2.16
C ALA A 120 -5.20 5.91 2.56
N PHE A 121 -4.39 6.46 1.67
CA PHE A 121 -3.72 7.74 1.88
C PHE A 121 -4.35 8.84 1.02
N LYS A 122 -4.06 10.10 1.36
CA LYS A 122 -4.44 11.28 0.57
C LYS A 122 -3.29 11.67 -0.35
N GLU A 123 -3.08 10.87 -1.38
CA GLU A 123 -1.95 11.00 -2.30
C GLU A 123 -1.96 12.35 -3.03
N GLU A 124 -3.15 12.90 -3.28
CA GLU A 124 -3.32 14.22 -3.87
C GLU A 124 -2.68 15.34 -3.04
N GLN A 125 -2.65 15.19 -1.72
CA GLN A 125 -2.01 16.18 -0.84
C GLN A 125 -0.49 16.14 -0.98
N SER A 126 0.10 14.94 -0.99
CA SER A 126 1.55 14.78 -1.20
C SER A 126 1.96 15.28 -2.58
N GLY A 127 1.18 14.95 -3.61
CA GLY A 127 1.37 15.46 -4.96
C GLY A 127 1.31 16.98 -5.00
N TYR A 128 0.29 17.58 -4.38
CA TYR A 128 0.13 19.04 -4.33
C TYR A 128 1.34 19.73 -3.70
N PHE A 129 1.78 19.26 -2.53
CA PHE A 129 2.94 19.85 -1.87
C PHE A 129 4.22 19.71 -2.70
N ALA A 130 4.41 18.59 -3.40
CA ALA A 130 5.57 18.40 -4.27
C ALA A 130 5.56 19.39 -5.45
N GLY A 131 4.42 19.54 -6.13
CA GLY A 131 4.27 20.49 -7.24
C GLY A 131 4.41 21.95 -6.79
N TYR A 132 3.78 22.29 -5.68
CA TYR A 132 3.88 23.63 -5.09
C TYR A 132 5.33 23.97 -4.72
N ALA A 133 6.02 23.07 -4.00
CA ALA A 133 7.41 23.27 -3.59
C ALA A 133 8.36 23.41 -4.79
N ALA A 134 8.19 22.61 -5.85
CA ALA A 134 9.01 22.68 -7.03
C ALA A 134 8.98 24.09 -7.68
N VAL A 135 7.79 24.68 -7.78
CA VAL A 135 7.65 26.05 -8.35
C VAL A 135 8.16 27.10 -7.37
N MET A 136 7.92 26.93 -6.07
CA MET A 136 8.46 27.86 -5.05
C MET A 136 9.99 27.88 -5.05
N GLU A 137 10.65 26.76 -5.31
CA GLU A 137 12.10 26.66 -5.51
C GLU A 137 12.60 27.24 -6.85
N GLY A 138 11.69 27.68 -7.73
CA GLY A 138 12.02 28.37 -8.98
C GLY A 138 12.02 27.51 -10.23
N TYR A 139 11.59 26.25 -10.14
CA TYR A 139 11.45 25.39 -11.33
C TYR A 139 10.19 25.77 -12.12
N THR A 140 10.36 26.03 -13.42
CA THR A 140 9.27 26.41 -14.33
C THR A 140 9.01 25.37 -15.42
N LYS A 141 9.87 24.36 -15.56
CA LYS A 141 9.68 23.22 -16.46
C LYS A 141 9.60 21.97 -15.64
N LEU A 142 8.41 21.43 -15.53
CA LEU A 142 8.09 20.30 -14.68
C LEU A 142 7.66 19.09 -15.51
N GLY A 143 7.88 17.91 -14.95
CA GLY A 143 7.38 16.66 -15.51
C GLY A 143 6.79 15.77 -14.46
N PHE A 144 5.76 15.03 -14.85
CA PHE A 144 5.18 13.96 -14.04
C PHE A 144 5.05 12.69 -14.87
N SER A 145 5.55 11.58 -14.32
CA SER A 145 5.28 10.23 -14.81
C SER A 145 4.92 9.35 -13.62
N GLY A 146 3.84 8.58 -13.76
CA GLY A 146 3.35 7.70 -12.70
C GLY A 146 3.29 6.24 -13.13
N GLY A 147 3.39 5.33 -12.18
CA GLY A 147 3.19 3.90 -12.40
C GLY A 147 1.76 3.54 -12.78
N GLY A 148 1.55 2.31 -13.31
CA GLY A 148 0.23 1.80 -13.64
C GLY A 148 -0.44 2.43 -14.86
N GLY A 149 0.30 3.11 -15.75
CA GLY A 149 -0.19 3.59 -17.05
C GLY A 149 -1.44 4.48 -16.99
N GLY A 150 -1.67 5.22 -15.90
CA GLY A 150 -2.84 6.07 -15.72
C GLY A 150 -4.11 5.35 -15.24
N THR A 151 -4.03 4.07 -14.94
CA THR A 151 -5.17 3.27 -14.43
C THR A 151 -5.17 3.12 -12.92
N ASN A 152 -4.02 3.28 -12.25
CA ASN A 152 -3.92 3.23 -10.80
C ASN A 152 -4.45 4.53 -10.17
N PRO A 153 -5.53 4.48 -9.36
CA PRO A 153 -6.15 5.68 -8.79
C PRO A 153 -5.22 6.49 -7.87
N ALA A 154 -4.35 5.82 -7.10
CA ALA A 154 -3.39 6.49 -6.21
C ALA A 154 -2.36 7.29 -7.04
N CYS A 155 -1.75 6.67 -8.06
CA CYS A 155 -0.83 7.35 -8.97
C CYS A 155 -1.49 8.54 -9.67
N CYS A 156 -2.75 8.41 -10.09
CA CYS A 156 -3.52 9.51 -10.68
C CYS A 156 -3.70 10.66 -9.69
N ARG A 157 -4.02 10.36 -8.42
CA ARG A 157 -4.16 11.41 -7.38
C ARG A 157 -2.84 12.13 -7.11
N TYR A 158 -1.70 11.44 -7.06
CA TYR A 158 -0.39 12.09 -6.99
C TYR A 158 -0.17 13.05 -8.15
N GLY A 159 -0.42 12.62 -9.38
CA GLY A 159 -0.24 13.43 -10.58
C GLY A 159 -1.15 14.65 -10.62
N TYR A 160 -2.44 14.47 -10.35
CA TYR A 160 -3.39 15.59 -10.30
C TYR A 160 -3.05 16.58 -9.19
N GLY A 161 -2.68 16.11 -8.01
CA GLY A 161 -2.20 16.96 -6.92
C GLY A 161 -0.99 17.76 -7.34
N PHE A 162 0.00 17.12 -7.96
CA PHE A 162 1.22 17.75 -8.43
C PHE A 162 0.94 18.93 -9.39
N VAL A 163 0.08 18.70 -10.38
CA VAL A 163 -0.32 19.77 -11.33
C VAL A 163 -1.02 20.92 -10.62
N GLN A 164 -1.95 20.61 -9.71
CA GLN A 164 -2.69 21.64 -8.96
C GLN A 164 -1.77 22.46 -8.05
N GLY A 165 -0.84 21.81 -7.35
CA GLY A 165 0.15 22.48 -6.51
C GLY A 165 1.07 23.38 -7.31
N ALA A 166 1.56 22.90 -8.45
CA ALA A 166 2.38 23.70 -9.36
C ALA A 166 1.63 24.95 -9.87
N ASN A 167 0.36 24.77 -10.28
CA ASN A 167 -0.48 25.88 -10.73
C ASN A 167 -0.73 26.93 -9.62
N ALA A 168 -0.97 26.48 -8.40
CA ALA A 168 -1.20 27.39 -7.27
C ALA A 168 0.04 28.24 -6.97
N ALA A 169 1.22 27.63 -6.92
CA ALA A 169 2.47 28.34 -6.71
C ALA A 169 2.84 29.25 -7.90
N ALA A 170 2.55 28.82 -9.13
CA ALA A 170 2.77 29.63 -10.33
C ALA A 170 1.93 30.93 -10.30
N ALA A 171 0.67 30.81 -9.89
CA ALA A 171 -0.22 31.95 -9.72
C ALA A 171 0.27 32.90 -8.60
N GLU A 172 0.73 32.36 -7.47
CA GLU A 172 1.26 33.14 -6.36
C GLU A 172 2.53 33.91 -6.73
N LYS A 173 3.42 33.30 -7.52
CA LYS A 173 4.69 33.90 -7.98
C LYS A 173 4.57 34.73 -9.25
N ASP A 174 3.39 34.75 -9.89
CA ASP A 174 3.17 35.41 -11.20
C ASP A 174 4.15 34.90 -12.28
N VAL A 175 4.32 33.58 -12.35
CA VAL A 175 5.19 32.89 -13.33
C VAL A 175 4.41 31.91 -14.20
N GLN A 176 4.94 31.66 -15.40
CA GLN A 176 4.42 30.60 -16.28
C GLN A 176 5.16 29.28 -16.00
N VAL A 177 4.43 28.18 -15.94
CA VAL A 177 4.97 26.82 -15.74
C VAL A 177 4.58 25.95 -16.92
N GLU A 178 5.56 25.26 -17.48
CA GLU A 178 5.35 24.21 -18.47
C GLU A 178 5.28 22.86 -17.74
N MET A 179 4.26 22.04 -18.07
CA MET A 179 4.05 20.71 -17.49
C MET A 179 4.07 19.65 -18.57
N ASN A 180 5.02 18.72 -18.49
CA ASN A 180 5.02 17.50 -19.30
C ASN A 180 4.41 16.37 -18.45
N TYR A 181 3.19 15.99 -18.76
CA TYR A 181 2.44 14.98 -18.03
C TYR A 181 2.23 13.75 -18.89
N SER A 182 2.85 12.62 -18.53
CA SER A 182 2.80 11.40 -19.34
C SER A 182 2.67 10.15 -18.48
N TRP A 183 1.90 9.20 -18.99
CA TRP A 183 1.81 7.82 -18.46
C TRP A 183 2.59 6.81 -19.28
N GLU A 184 3.20 7.24 -20.39
CA GLU A 184 3.85 6.36 -21.38
C GLU A 184 4.98 5.50 -20.77
N TYR A 185 5.66 6.06 -19.78
CA TYR A 185 6.81 5.40 -19.12
C TYR A 185 6.46 4.79 -17.76
N GLY A 186 5.19 4.78 -17.40
CA GLY A 186 4.70 4.29 -16.11
C GLY A 186 4.18 2.87 -16.14
N SER A 187 4.33 2.16 -17.26
CA SER A 187 3.93 0.76 -17.39
C SER A 187 5.11 -0.16 -17.11
N SER A 188 5.23 -0.61 -15.91
CA SER A 188 6.12 -1.74 -15.56
C SER A 188 5.47 -2.55 -14.45
#